data_6f0c3118897a200ab97bb09078138936
#
_entry.id   6f0c3118897a200ab97bb09078138936
#
_cell.length_a   1.000
_cell.length_b   1.000
_cell.length_c   1.000
_cell.angle_alpha   90.00
_cell.angle_beta   90.00
_cell.angle_gamma   90.00
#
_symmetry.space_group_name_H-M   'P 1'
#
loop_
_entity.id
_entity.type
_entity.pdbx_description
1 polymer ?
#
loop_
_entity_poly.entity_id
_entity_poly.type
_entity_poly.pdbx_seq_one_letter_code
_entity_poly.pdbx_strand_id
1 'polypeptide(L)'
;MKTAELIAHLPLQAEHRPVCLIGAAVIDVIADAYSLPYRGSDIELHQQSVNIGGCALNIAVALQRLGIQSLNALPIGQGVWADIIRNQLNKKGVSSVIETNKGDNGWCLALVEPDGERTFLSISGVENQWERQTLDELRITSNTIIYLSGYQLAAKCGETLLSWLESLSDNVNLFFVFCVVLG
;
A
#
# COMPACT_ATOMS: atom_id res chain seq x y z
N MET A 1 -9.46 -9.69 -25.24
CA MET A 1 -8.63 -8.49 -25.53
C MET A 1 -7.38 -8.59 -24.66
N LYS A 2 -6.20 -8.57 -25.26
CA LYS A 2 -4.95 -8.63 -24.47
C LYS A 2 -4.69 -7.27 -23.84
N THR A 3 -4.06 -7.23 -22.68
CA THR A 3 -3.76 -5.99 -21.91
C THR A 3 -3.08 -4.92 -22.79
N ALA A 4 -2.19 -5.34 -23.71
CA ALA A 4 -1.53 -4.43 -24.64
C ALA A 4 -2.50 -3.75 -25.62
N GLU A 5 -3.56 -4.43 -26.06
CA GLU A 5 -4.59 -3.87 -26.93
C GLU A 5 -5.48 -2.87 -26.18
N LEU A 6 -5.76 -3.15 -24.90
CA LEU A 6 -6.50 -2.22 -24.03
C LEU A 6 -5.71 -0.92 -23.84
N ILE A 7 -4.41 -1.04 -23.55
CA ILE A 7 -3.53 0.13 -23.37
C ILE A 7 -3.44 0.97 -24.65
N ALA A 8 -3.41 0.33 -25.82
CA ALA A 8 -3.37 1.04 -27.10
C ALA A 8 -4.66 1.83 -27.43
N HIS A 9 -5.78 1.48 -26.79
CA HIS A 9 -7.06 2.18 -26.95
C HIS A 9 -7.33 3.23 -25.86
N LEU A 10 -6.47 3.33 -24.82
CA LEU A 10 -6.58 4.43 -23.86
C LEU A 10 -6.21 5.74 -24.58
N PRO A 11 -7.05 6.79 -24.47
CA PRO A 11 -6.74 8.08 -25.09
C PRO A 11 -5.48 8.65 -24.41
N LEU A 12 -4.35 8.59 -25.10
CA LEU A 12 -3.04 9.11 -24.66
C LEU A 12 -3.02 10.64 -24.52
N GLN A 13 -4.12 11.32 -24.85
CA GLN A 13 -4.24 12.78 -24.85
C GLN A 13 -5.26 13.33 -23.83
N ALA A 14 -5.82 12.51 -22.96
CA ALA A 14 -6.57 13.07 -21.84
C ALA A 14 -5.60 13.83 -20.94
N GLU A 15 -5.91 15.07 -20.61
CA GLU A 15 -5.22 15.82 -19.56
C GLU A 15 -5.16 14.90 -18.34
N HIS A 16 -3.97 14.43 -17.99
CA HIS A 16 -3.83 13.49 -16.88
C HIS A 16 -4.19 14.22 -15.60
N ARG A 17 -5.29 13.81 -15.00
CA ARG A 17 -5.66 14.31 -13.69
C ARG A 17 -4.58 13.91 -12.68
N PRO A 18 -4.21 14.80 -11.74
CA PRO A 18 -3.31 14.44 -10.67
C PRO A 18 -3.85 13.22 -9.90
N VAL A 19 -2.98 12.26 -9.60
CA VAL A 19 -3.31 11.07 -8.82
C VAL A 19 -2.54 11.10 -7.53
N CYS A 20 -3.24 10.94 -6.41
CA CYS A 20 -2.66 10.78 -5.08
C CYS A 20 -3.01 9.38 -4.55
N LEU A 21 -2.00 8.63 -4.16
CA LEU A 21 -2.14 7.29 -3.60
C LEU A 21 -1.87 7.32 -2.11
N ILE A 22 -2.89 7.04 -1.31
CA ILE A 22 -2.80 6.97 0.16
C ILE A 22 -2.91 5.52 0.58
N GLY A 23 -1.89 5.01 1.28
CA GLY A 23 -1.90 3.63 1.72
C GLY A 23 -0.57 3.17 2.30
N ALA A 24 -0.39 1.86 2.33
CA ALA A 24 0.77 1.22 2.92
C ALA A 24 1.82 0.80 1.89
N ALA A 25 3.07 0.83 2.34
CA ALA A 25 4.16 0.03 1.82
C ALA A 25 4.63 -0.89 2.95
N VAL A 26 4.57 -2.20 2.75
CA VAL A 26 4.86 -3.22 3.75
C VAL A 26 5.78 -4.29 3.17
N ILE A 27 6.32 -5.14 4.04
CA ILE A 27 7.04 -6.35 3.62
C ILE A 27 6.10 -7.54 3.67
N ASP A 28 6.08 -8.33 2.60
CA ASP A 28 5.40 -9.60 2.52
C ASP A 28 6.45 -10.72 2.53
N VAL A 29 6.49 -11.48 3.63
CA VAL A 29 7.28 -12.72 3.75
C VAL A 29 6.35 -13.87 3.41
N ILE A 30 6.66 -14.61 2.36
CA ILE A 30 5.88 -15.77 1.94
C ILE A 30 6.63 -17.03 2.38
N ALA A 31 5.96 -17.91 3.07
CA ALA A 31 6.51 -19.18 3.52
C ALA A 31 5.52 -20.32 3.38
N ASP A 32 6.01 -21.50 2.96
CA ASP A 32 5.23 -22.72 2.99
C ASP A 32 5.10 -23.21 4.43
N ALA A 33 3.88 -23.57 4.80
CA ALA A 33 3.54 -24.19 6.05
C ALA A 33 2.91 -25.56 5.79
N TYR A 34 3.38 -26.58 6.46
CA TYR A 34 2.75 -27.90 6.40
C TYR A 34 1.32 -27.87 6.96
N SER A 35 1.11 -27.07 8.01
CA SER A 35 -0.17 -26.82 8.64
C SER A 35 -0.09 -25.49 9.39
N LEU A 36 -1.23 -24.92 9.73
CA LEU A 36 -1.26 -23.73 10.60
C LEU A 36 -0.75 -24.08 12.00
N PRO A 37 0.01 -23.16 12.63
CA PRO A 37 0.47 -23.35 14.01
C PRO A 37 -0.72 -23.37 14.99
N TYR A 38 -0.68 -24.30 15.94
CA TYR A 38 -1.57 -24.32 17.08
C TYR A 38 -0.83 -23.90 18.34
N ARG A 39 -1.55 -23.62 19.42
CA ARG A 39 -0.97 -23.16 20.67
C ARG A 39 0.05 -24.15 21.21
N GLY A 40 1.30 -23.69 21.37
CA GLY A 40 2.42 -24.49 21.87
C GLY A 40 3.14 -25.32 20.81
N SER A 41 2.76 -25.21 19.55
CA SER A 41 3.51 -25.85 18.46
C SER A 41 4.82 -25.12 18.17
N ASP A 42 5.81 -25.88 17.73
CA ASP A 42 7.04 -25.41 17.09
C ASP A 42 7.02 -25.94 15.66
N ILE A 43 6.93 -25.05 14.67
CA ILE A 43 6.76 -25.40 13.26
C ILE A 43 7.88 -24.78 12.47
N GLU A 44 8.60 -25.59 11.72
CA GLU A 44 9.55 -25.13 10.73
C GLU A 44 8.81 -24.72 9.44
N LEU A 45 9.14 -23.51 8.99
CA LEU A 45 8.60 -22.96 7.75
C LEU A 45 9.66 -22.91 6.67
N HIS A 46 9.27 -23.18 5.44
CA HIS A 46 10.14 -22.98 4.31
C HIS A 46 9.88 -21.60 3.67
N GLN A 47 10.80 -20.64 3.90
CA GLN A 47 10.67 -19.29 3.32
C GLN A 47 10.84 -19.34 1.80
N GLN A 48 9.82 -18.90 1.06
CA GLN A 48 9.86 -18.81 -0.41
C GLN A 48 10.40 -17.46 -0.89
N SER A 49 9.90 -16.36 -0.33
CA SER A 49 10.29 -15.03 -0.80
C SER A 49 10.05 -13.95 0.23
N VAL A 50 10.76 -12.83 0.05
CA VAL A 50 10.50 -11.56 0.73
C VAL A 50 10.29 -10.50 -0.33
N ASN A 51 9.10 -9.91 -0.34
CA ASN A 51 8.71 -8.90 -1.33
C ASN A 51 8.24 -7.62 -0.63
N ILE A 52 8.18 -6.53 -1.37
CA ILE A 52 7.42 -5.36 -0.93
C ILE A 52 5.99 -5.46 -1.45
N GLY A 53 5.04 -5.12 -0.59
CA GLY A 53 3.61 -5.17 -0.86
C GLY A 53 2.86 -3.94 -0.38
N GLY A 54 1.55 -4.02 -0.49
CA GLY A 54 0.60 -2.96 -0.17
C GLY A 54 -0.19 -2.53 -1.40
N CYS A 55 -1.51 -2.38 -1.23
CA CYS A 55 -2.40 -2.08 -2.37
C CYS A 55 -2.01 -0.77 -3.08
N ALA A 56 -1.77 0.30 -2.31
CA ALA A 56 -1.37 1.60 -2.86
C ALA A 56 0.00 1.53 -3.54
N LEU A 57 0.95 0.80 -2.97
CA LEU A 57 2.26 0.59 -3.58
C LEU A 57 2.15 -0.14 -4.92
N ASN A 58 1.34 -1.18 -5.00
CA ASN A 58 1.15 -1.93 -6.24
C ASN A 58 0.56 -1.05 -7.35
N ILE A 59 -0.36 -0.14 -7.00
CA ILE A 59 -0.91 0.85 -7.94
C ILE A 59 0.18 1.85 -8.35
N ALA A 60 1.00 2.36 -7.41
CA ALA A 60 2.10 3.27 -7.72
C ALA A 60 3.08 2.65 -8.73
N VAL A 61 3.45 1.39 -8.52
CA VAL A 61 4.32 0.65 -9.46
C VAL A 61 3.64 0.46 -10.83
N ALA A 62 2.34 0.18 -10.86
CA ALA A 62 1.59 0.03 -12.10
C ALA A 62 1.52 1.36 -12.88
N LEU A 63 1.20 2.46 -12.21
CA LEU A 63 1.17 3.80 -12.82
C LEU A 63 2.55 4.20 -13.34
N GLN A 64 3.60 3.97 -12.57
CA GLN A 64 4.98 4.22 -13.00
C GLN A 64 5.34 3.47 -14.28
N ARG A 65 4.94 2.20 -14.40
CA ARG A 65 5.16 1.40 -15.63
C ARG A 65 4.38 1.92 -16.83
N LEU A 66 3.26 2.59 -16.60
CA LEU A 66 2.44 3.24 -17.64
C LEU A 66 2.92 4.66 -17.96
N GLY A 67 3.99 5.15 -17.31
CA GLY A 67 4.47 6.52 -17.48
C GLY A 67 3.59 7.58 -16.83
N ILE A 68 2.66 7.19 -15.94
CA ILE A 68 1.77 8.09 -15.22
C ILE A 68 2.40 8.44 -13.87
N GLN A 69 2.61 9.73 -13.65
CA GLN A 69 3.11 10.21 -12.36
C GLN A 69 2.00 10.23 -11.31
N SER A 70 2.35 9.85 -10.09
CA SER A 70 1.46 9.91 -8.93
C SER A 70 2.17 10.47 -7.71
N LEU A 71 1.41 11.18 -6.88
CA LEU A 71 1.82 11.57 -5.54
C LEU A 71 1.61 10.36 -4.62
N ASN A 72 2.69 9.72 -4.19
CA ASN A 72 2.60 8.50 -3.39
C ASN A 72 2.76 8.83 -1.91
N ALA A 73 1.65 8.93 -1.20
CA ALA A 73 1.62 9.10 0.24
C ALA A 73 1.66 7.71 0.91
N LEU A 74 2.85 7.15 0.98
CA LEU A 74 3.14 5.84 1.56
C LEU A 74 4.10 6.06 2.73
N PRO A 75 3.68 6.08 4.00
CA PRO A 75 4.59 6.33 5.11
C PRO A 75 5.75 5.34 5.13
N ILE A 76 6.98 5.86 5.08
CA ILE A 76 8.21 5.08 5.18
C ILE A 76 8.91 5.47 6.47
N GLY A 77 9.18 4.48 7.31
CA GLY A 77 9.79 4.66 8.61
C GLY A 77 11.30 4.60 8.62
N GLN A 78 11.81 4.25 9.81
CA GLN A 78 13.23 3.97 10.05
C GLN A 78 13.37 2.59 10.69
N GLY A 79 14.19 1.75 10.08
CA GLY A 79 14.45 0.39 10.54
C GLY A 79 14.75 -0.55 9.37
N VAL A 80 14.86 -1.83 9.69
CA VAL A 80 15.27 -2.85 8.71
C VAL A 80 14.27 -2.97 7.56
N TRP A 81 12.98 -2.97 7.88
CA TRP A 81 11.94 -3.11 6.87
C TRP A 81 11.79 -1.85 6.02
N ALA A 82 11.85 -0.68 6.65
CA ALA A 82 11.84 0.60 5.95
C ALA A 82 12.99 0.71 4.95
N ASP A 83 14.20 0.26 5.32
CA ASP A 83 15.37 0.29 4.43
C ASP A 83 15.20 -0.65 3.24
N ILE A 84 14.65 -1.84 3.45
CA ILE A 84 14.33 -2.77 2.35
C ILE A 84 13.30 -2.15 1.42
N ILE A 85 12.22 -1.57 1.98
CA ILE A 85 11.16 -0.91 1.21
C ILE A 85 11.76 0.23 0.38
N ARG A 86 12.52 1.13 0.99
CA ARG A 86 13.15 2.29 0.34
C ARG A 86 14.04 1.86 -0.83
N ASN A 87 14.88 0.84 -0.61
CA ASN A 87 15.75 0.29 -1.64
C ASN A 87 14.96 -0.31 -2.82
N GLN A 88 13.87 -1.01 -2.52
CA GLN A 88 13.03 -1.62 -3.56
C GLN A 88 12.19 -0.58 -4.32
N LEU A 89 11.69 0.46 -3.64
CA LEU A 89 11.00 1.58 -4.27
C LEU A 89 11.92 2.27 -5.29
N ASN A 90 13.16 2.58 -4.88
CA ASN A 90 14.17 3.18 -5.75
C ASN A 90 14.42 2.34 -7.00
N LYS A 91 14.56 1.01 -6.86
CA LYS A 91 14.73 0.10 -8.01
C LYS A 91 13.53 0.10 -8.96
N LYS A 92 12.33 0.39 -8.45
CA LYS A 92 11.10 0.45 -9.25
C LYS A 92 10.82 1.84 -9.82
N GLY A 93 11.65 2.84 -9.50
CA GLY A 93 11.45 4.24 -9.89
C GLY A 93 10.24 4.89 -9.23
N VAL A 94 9.84 4.39 -8.07
CA VAL A 94 8.74 4.93 -7.25
C VAL A 94 9.33 5.60 -6.03
N SER A 95 8.80 6.75 -5.63
CA SER A 95 9.17 7.44 -4.40
C SER A 95 7.93 7.69 -3.54
N SER A 96 8.09 7.70 -2.23
CA SER A 96 7.08 8.22 -1.31
C SER A 96 7.38 9.67 -0.94
N VAL A 97 6.32 10.42 -0.64
CA VAL A 97 6.45 11.80 -0.13
C VAL A 97 6.40 11.88 1.39
N ILE A 98 6.20 10.73 2.08
CA ILE A 98 6.09 10.68 3.54
C ILE A 98 7.22 9.86 4.11
N GLU A 99 8.13 10.52 4.81
CA GLU A 99 9.16 9.91 5.63
C GLU A 99 8.90 10.22 7.11
N THR A 100 9.11 9.24 7.98
CA THR A 100 8.87 9.40 9.42
C THR A 100 9.94 8.69 10.24
N ASN A 101 10.17 9.18 11.47
CA ASN A 101 11.09 8.58 12.44
C ASN A 101 10.36 7.86 13.58
N LYS A 102 9.06 7.60 13.46
CA LYS A 102 8.22 7.04 14.53
C LYS A 102 8.33 5.53 14.70
N GLY A 103 9.13 4.87 13.88
CA GLY A 103 9.34 3.42 13.95
C GLY A 103 9.57 2.82 12.57
N ASP A 104 9.53 1.50 12.49
CA ASP A 104 9.70 0.76 11.26
C ASP A 104 8.37 0.52 10.54
N ASN A 105 8.42 0.13 9.28
CA ASN A 105 7.26 -0.31 8.52
C ASN A 105 6.77 -1.68 8.99
N GLY A 106 5.49 -1.92 8.80
CA GLY A 106 4.88 -3.20 9.07
C GLY A 106 5.32 -4.29 8.09
N TRP A 107 5.07 -5.52 8.48
CA TRP A 107 5.32 -6.69 7.67
C TRP A 107 4.25 -7.76 7.87
N CYS A 108 4.13 -8.64 6.90
CA CYS A 108 3.17 -9.72 6.91
C CYS A 108 3.88 -11.04 6.64
N LEU A 109 3.56 -12.07 7.43
CA LEU A 109 3.89 -13.46 7.12
C LEU A 109 2.67 -14.11 6.47
N ALA A 110 2.81 -14.48 5.20
CA ALA A 110 1.82 -15.27 4.47
C ALA A 110 2.21 -16.74 4.52
N LEU A 111 1.46 -17.52 5.28
CA LEU A 111 1.59 -18.97 5.34
C LEU A 111 0.79 -19.58 4.19
N VAL A 112 1.45 -20.38 3.37
CA VAL A 112 0.83 -21.08 2.24
C VAL A 112 0.75 -22.57 2.58
N GLU A 113 -0.47 -23.08 2.68
CA GLU A 113 -0.72 -24.51 2.97
C GLU A 113 -0.67 -25.35 1.68
N PRO A 114 -0.55 -26.69 1.78
CA PRO A 114 -0.39 -27.56 0.60
C PRO A 114 -1.56 -27.51 -0.40
N ASP A 115 -2.74 -27.11 0.04
CA ASP A 115 -3.92 -26.90 -0.80
C ASP A 115 -3.96 -25.52 -1.49
N GLY A 116 -2.97 -24.67 -1.18
CA GLY A 116 -2.85 -23.31 -1.70
C GLY A 116 -3.59 -22.24 -0.90
N GLU A 117 -4.24 -22.61 0.21
CA GLU A 117 -4.86 -21.62 1.12
C GLU A 117 -3.78 -20.76 1.77
N ARG A 118 -4.14 -19.52 2.06
CA ARG A 118 -3.20 -18.52 2.59
C ARG A 118 -3.72 -17.92 3.88
N THR A 119 -2.92 -18.04 4.92
CA THR A 119 -3.18 -17.38 6.20
C THR A 119 -2.15 -16.28 6.44
N PHE A 120 -2.63 -15.10 6.82
CA PHE A 120 -1.81 -13.90 6.99
C PHE A 120 -1.67 -13.54 8.47
N LEU A 121 -0.42 -13.34 8.89
CA LEU A 121 -0.05 -12.85 10.22
C LEU A 121 0.63 -11.50 10.04
N SER A 122 -0.06 -10.42 10.36
CA SER A 122 0.41 -9.06 10.06
C SER A 122 0.84 -8.31 11.32
N ILE A 123 1.95 -7.60 11.20
CA ILE A 123 2.45 -6.66 12.21
C ILE A 123 2.39 -5.27 11.60
N SER A 124 1.58 -4.40 12.19
CA SER A 124 1.43 -3.01 11.76
C SER A 124 2.62 -2.17 12.19
N GLY A 125 3.04 -1.25 11.32
CA GLY A 125 4.07 -0.27 11.56
C GLY A 125 3.61 1.16 11.31
N VAL A 126 4.51 2.01 10.86
CA VAL A 126 4.25 3.43 10.62
C VAL A 126 3.26 3.70 9.50
N GLU A 127 3.03 2.77 8.58
CA GLU A 127 2.05 2.89 7.49
C GLU A 127 0.62 3.03 8.00
N ASN A 128 0.37 2.73 9.27
CA ASN A 128 -0.92 2.89 9.95
C ASN A 128 -0.91 4.03 10.98
N GLN A 129 0.06 4.95 10.92
CA GLN A 129 0.19 6.08 11.87
C GLN A 129 0.03 7.42 11.14
N TRP A 130 -1.19 7.68 10.66
CA TRP A 130 -1.51 8.90 9.93
C TRP A 130 -1.77 10.06 10.88
N GLU A 131 -1.13 11.20 10.61
CA GLU A 131 -1.34 12.46 11.33
C GLU A 131 -1.96 13.50 10.42
N ARG A 132 -2.84 14.31 10.99
CA ARG A 132 -3.51 15.38 10.27
C ARG A 132 -2.51 16.34 9.62
N GLN A 133 -1.46 16.71 10.35
CA GLN A 133 -0.43 17.60 9.84
C GLN A 133 0.23 17.04 8.58
N THR A 134 0.62 15.77 8.58
CA THR A 134 1.22 15.11 7.42
C THR A 134 0.29 15.08 6.20
N LEU A 135 -1.01 14.89 6.45
CA LEU A 135 -2.03 14.90 5.40
C LEU A 135 -2.25 16.30 4.83
N ASP A 136 -2.24 17.34 5.68
CA ASP A 136 -2.41 18.73 5.27
C ASP A 136 -1.21 19.25 4.42
N GLU A 137 -0.03 18.64 4.56
CA GLU A 137 1.15 18.93 3.75
C GLU A 137 1.06 18.35 2.33
N LEU A 138 0.13 17.39 2.10
CA LEU A 138 -0.10 16.84 0.76
C LEU A 138 -0.72 17.92 -0.15
N ARG A 139 -0.06 18.21 -1.26
CA ARG A 139 -0.53 19.20 -2.23
C ARG A 139 -1.66 18.62 -3.08
N ILE A 140 -2.85 18.54 -2.50
CA ILE A 140 -4.06 18.12 -3.22
C ILE A 140 -4.66 19.32 -3.93
N THR A 141 -4.81 19.22 -5.23
CA THR A 141 -5.46 20.24 -6.06
C THR A 141 -6.89 19.82 -6.39
N SER A 142 -7.71 20.80 -6.79
CA SER A 142 -9.01 20.50 -7.39
C SER A 142 -8.81 19.53 -8.55
N ASN A 143 -9.73 18.61 -8.75
CA ASN A 143 -9.65 17.60 -9.80
C ASN A 143 -8.64 16.44 -9.57
N THR A 144 -8.00 16.36 -8.40
CA THR A 144 -7.16 15.21 -8.03
C THR A 144 -8.02 13.95 -7.86
N ILE A 145 -7.51 12.82 -8.33
CA ILE A 145 -8.04 11.50 -8.01
C ILE A 145 -7.25 10.98 -6.79
N ILE A 146 -7.93 10.75 -5.69
CA ILE A 146 -7.33 10.15 -4.50
C ILE A 146 -7.74 8.68 -4.45
N TYR A 147 -6.75 7.79 -4.46
CA TYR A 147 -6.92 6.39 -4.09
C TYR A 147 -6.66 6.23 -2.59
N LEU A 148 -7.55 5.55 -1.90
CA LEU A 148 -7.38 5.15 -0.51
C LEU A 148 -7.71 3.68 -0.32
N SER A 149 -6.80 2.95 0.30
CA SER A 149 -7.03 1.55 0.67
C SER A 149 -7.94 1.45 1.90
N GLY A 150 -8.92 0.57 1.86
CA GLY A 150 -9.84 0.31 2.98
C GLY A 150 -9.14 -0.16 4.26
N TYR A 151 -7.96 -0.75 4.15
CA TYR A 151 -7.15 -1.13 5.32
C TYR A 151 -6.78 0.07 6.19
N GLN A 152 -6.45 1.22 5.58
CA GLN A 152 -6.13 2.45 6.32
C GLN A 152 -7.35 3.03 7.03
N LEU A 153 -8.55 2.89 6.43
CA LEU A 153 -9.80 3.32 7.09
C LEU A 153 -10.16 2.42 8.27
N ALA A 154 -9.88 1.13 8.18
CA ALA A 154 -10.13 0.17 9.27
C ALA A 154 -9.08 0.25 10.39
N ALA A 155 -7.93 0.89 10.14
CA ALA A 155 -6.88 1.09 11.15
C ALA A 155 -7.30 2.15 12.20
N LYS A 156 -6.57 2.21 13.33
CA LYS A 156 -6.83 3.20 14.40
C LYS A 156 -6.79 4.66 13.93
N CYS A 157 -6.07 4.94 12.87
CA CYS A 157 -5.97 6.27 12.27
C CYS A 157 -7.07 6.57 11.24
N GLY A 158 -8.02 5.68 11.03
CA GLY A 158 -9.08 5.83 10.04
C GLY A 158 -9.91 7.10 10.21
N GLU A 159 -10.21 7.48 11.46
CA GLU A 159 -10.93 8.73 11.77
C GLU A 159 -10.16 9.98 11.32
N THR A 160 -8.82 9.99 11.49
CA THR A 160 -7.97 11.10 11.03
C THR A 160 -8.03 11.24 9.51
N LEU A 161 -7.97 10.11 8.79
CA LEU A 161 -8.09 10.08 7.33
C LEU A 161 -9.47 10.55 6.87
N LEU A 162 -10.54 10.07 7.48
CA LEU A 162 -11.91 10.49 7.16
C LEU A 162 -12.12 11.97 7.36
N SER A 163 -11.74 12.51 8.54
CA SER A 163 -11.84 13.94 8.84
C SER A 163 -11.03 14.80 7.87
N TRP A 164 -9.87 14.32 7.43
CA TRP A 164 -9.09 15.01 6.41
C TRP A 164 -9.78 14.99 5.05
N LEU A 165 -10.28 13.84 4.61
CA LEU A 165 -11.01 13.72 3.34
C LEU A 165 -12.24 14.62 3.29
N GLU A 166 -13.00 14.72 4.38
CA GLU A 166 -14.15 15.60 4.51
C GLU A 166 -13.79 17.09 4.41
N SER A 167 -12.54 17.46 4.71
CA SER A 167 -12.05 18.83 4.58
C SER A 167 -11.58 19.21 3.17
N LEU A 168 -11.51 18.25 2.25
CA LEU A 168 -11.11 18.49 0.87
C LEU A 168 -12.24 19.12 0.05
N SER A 169 -11.85 19.75 -1.06
CA SER A 169 -12.81 20.32 -2.02
C SER A 169 -13.71 19.24 -2.65
N ASP A 170 -14.97 19.56 -2.91
CA ASP A 170 -15.95 18.70 -3.58
C ASP A 170 -15.52 18.26 -5.00
N ASN A 171 -14.54 18.93 -5.59
CA ASN A 171 -13.99 18.58 -6.91
C ASN A 171 -12.92 17.48 -6.88
N VAL A 172 -12.56 16.98 -5.71
CA VAL A 172 -11.66 15.82 -5.55
C VAL A 172 -12.46 14.54 -5.75
N ASN A 173 -11.91 13.60 -6.53
CA ASN A 173 -12.55 12.31 -6.73
C ASN A 173 -11.90 11.27 -5.84
N LEU A 174 -12.70 10.59 -5.03
CA LEU A 174 -12.24 9.53 -4.14
C LEU A 174 -12.49 8.17 -4.77
N PHE A 175 -11.46 7.33 -4.74
CA PHE A 175 -11.51 5.95 -5.19
C PHE A 175 -11.12 5.04 -4.01
N PHE A 176 -12.12 4.34 -3.47
CA PHE A 176 -11.92 3.40 -2.37
C PHE A 176 -11.88 1.97 -2.87
N VAL A 177 -10.91 1.19 -2.40
CA VAL A 177 -10.90 -0.25 -2.57
C VAL A 177 -11.01 -0.92 -1.21
N PHE A 178 -12.13 -1.59 -0.98
CA PHE A 178 -12.33 -2.41 0.20
C PHE A 178 -11.90 -3.84 -0.11
N CYS A 179 -10.87 -4.32 0.59
CA CYS A 179 -10.63 -5.75 0.70
C CYS A 179 -11.48 -6.25 1.87
N VAL A 180 -12.45 -7.09 1.60
CA VAL A 180 -13.19 -7.78 2.66
C VAL A 180 -12.27 -8.87 3.20
N VAL A 181 -11.70 -8.66 4.38
CA VAL A 181 -11.11 -9.73 5.16
C VAL A 181 -12.27 -10.38 5.91
N LEU A 182 -12.71 -11.53 5.45
CA LEU A 182 -13.62 -12.37 6.20
C LEU A 182 -12.81 -12.97 7.36
N GLY A 183 -12.97 -12.41 8.54
CA GLY A 183 -12.46 -12.94 9.80
C GLY A 183 -13.50 -13.85 10.45
#